data_a77d0e35e80660ba43c83806a56bd549
#
_entry.id   a77d0e35e80660ba43c83806a56bd549
#
_cell.length_a   1.000
_cell.length_b   1.000
_cell.length_c   1.000
_cell.angle_alpha   90.00
_cell.angle_beta   90.00
_cell.angle_gamma   90.00
#
_symmetry.space_group_name_H-M   'P 1'
#
loop_
_entity.id
_entity.type
_entity.pdbx_description
1 polymer ?
#
loop_
_entity_poly.entity_id
_entity_poly.type
_entity_poly.pdbx_seq_one_letter_code
_entity_poly.pdbx_strand_id
1 'polypeptide(L)'
;MKTILALVLFGLTATAPITAIPAVAQTDAAEQTLTFAVDNMTCALCPVTVKRAMEGVEGVHAVEIDFEARTATVVFDTAATSAEAIATASANAGYPARVSG
;
A
#
# COMPACT_ATOMS: atom_id res chain seq x y z
N MET A 1 -40.00 -27.84 54.82
CA MET A 1 -39.79 -27.60 54.32
C MET A 1 -39.23 -27.23 53.56
N LYS A 2 -38.87 -27.05 53.01
CA LYS A 2 -38.38 -26.72 52.37
C LYS A 2 -37.77 -26.43 51.54
N THR A 3 -37.56 -26.24 51.05
CA THR A 3 -36.97 -25.91 50.26
C THR A 3 -36.35 -25.52 49.42
N ILE A 4 -36.03 -25.34 49.04
CA ILE A 4 -35.42 -24.96 48.20
C ILE A 4 -34.81 -24.62 47.35
N LEU A 5 -34.54 -24.43 46.89
CA LEU A 5 -33.93 -24.10 46.05
C LEU A 5 -33.27 -23.75 45.27
N ALA A 6 -32.95 -23.48 44.89
CA ALA A 6 -32.33 -23.25 44.14
C ALA A 6 -31.76 -22.90 43.33
N LEU A 7 -31.58 -22.67 42.85
CA LEU A 7 -30.96 -22.29 42.06
C LEU A 7 -30.32 -21.97 41.24
N VAL A 8 -29.95 -21.73 40.87
CA VAL A 8 -29.31 -21.50 40.05
C VAL A 8 -28.80 -21.05 39.23
N LEU A 9 -28.62 -20.78 38.75
CA LEU A 9 -28.04 -20.32 37.99
C LEU A 9 -27.41 -20.05 37.24
N PHE A 10 -27.02 -19.85 36.59
CA PHE A 10 -26.40 -19.55 35.84
C PHE A 10 -25.81 -19.09 35.05
N GLY A 11 -25.40 -18.76 34.85
CA GLY A 11 -24.80 -18.32 34.21
C GLY A 11 -24.20 -18.19 33.27
N LEU A 12 -24.11 -17.95 32.70
CA LEU A 12 -23.59 -17.85 31.74
C LEU A 12 -22.86 -17.25 31.09
N THR A 13 -22.44 -16.81 30.87
CA THR A 13 -21.59 -16.52 30.31
C THR A 13 -21.25 -16.38 29.07
N ALA A 14 -21.32 -15.89 28.60
CA ALA A 14 -21.15 -15.64 27.43
C ALA A 14 -20.07 -15.23 26.95
N THR A 15 -19.54 -15.10 26.67
CA THR A 15 -18.43 -14.84 26.28
C THR A 15 -18.32 -14.52 24.96
N ALA A 16 -18.16 -13.77 24.58
CA ALA A 16 -18.07 -13.37 23.38
C ALA A 16 -16.87 -13.11 22.85
N PRO A 17 -16.48 -13.46 22.08
CA PRO A 17 -15.27 -13.29 21.65
C PRO A 17 -15.16 -12.31 20.71
N ILE A 18 -14.66 -11.74 20.46
CA ILE A 18 -14.49 -10.82 19.70
C ILE A 18 -13.55 -10.75 18.76
N THR A 19 -13.30 -10.61 18.21
CA THR A 19 -12.51 -10.66 17.31
C THR A 19 -12.25 -9.60 16.60
N ALA A 20 -12.18 -9.11 16.18
CA ALA A 20 -11.93 -8.10 15.56
C ALA A 20 -10.99 -7.86 14.72
N ILE A 21 -10.47 -7.04 14.62
CA ILE A 21 -9.55 -6.80 13.84
C ILE A 21 -9.44 -6.45 12.55
N PRO A 22 -9.86 -6.63 11.79
CA PRO A 22 -9.72 -6.29 10.51
C PRO A 22 -9.45 -4.91 10.20
N ALA A 23 -9.90 -4.07 10.87
CA ALA A 23 -9.73 -2.70 10.52
C ALA A 23 -8.34 -2.40 10.07
N VAL A 24 -7.43 -2.91 10.77
CA VAL A 24 -6.09 -2.66 10.45
C VAL A 24 -5.71 -3.20 9.12
N ALA A 25 -6.10 -4.37 8.87
CA ALA A 25 -5.76 -4.99 7.65
C ALA A 25 -6.27 -4.18 6.49
N GLN A 26 -7.39 -3.55 6.66
CA GLN A 26 -7.94 -2.80 5.58
C GLN A 26 -7.15 -1.60 5.23
N THR A 27 -6.62 -0.94 6.19
CA THR A 27 -5.83 0.23 5.95
C THR A 27 -4.64 -0.12 5.10
N ASP A 28 -4.02 -1.23 5.39
CA ASP A 28 -2.87 -1.64 4.63
C ASP A 28 -3.25 -2.05 3.24
N ALA A 29 -4.45 -2.51 3.06
CA ALA A 29 -4.87 -2.98 1.76
C ALA A 29 -4.92 -1.85 0.74
N ALA A 30 -5.02 -0.62 1.18
CA ALA A 30 -5.05 0.49 0.26
C ALA A 30 -3.67 0.81 -0.27
N GLU A 31 -2.64 0.33 0.39
CA GLU A 31 -1.29 0.63 -0.05
C GLU A 31 -0.79 -0.48 -0.95
N GLN A 32 -0.16 -0.13 -2.03
CA GLN A 32 0.34 -1.10 -2.97
C GLN A 32 1.75 -0.77 -3.37
N THR A 33 2.57 -1.79 -3.58
CA THR A 33 3.93 -1.61 -4.02
C THR A 33 4.06 -2.22 -5.41
N LEU A 34 4.54 -1.42 -6.33
CA LEU A 34 4.74 -1.90 -7.70
C LEU A 34 6.12 -1.50 -8.18
N THR A 35 6.65 -2.30 -9.08
CA THR A 35 7.92 -2.02 -9.72
C THR A 35 7.65 -1.62 -11.15
N PHE A 36 8.24 -0.51 -11.57
CA PHE A 36 8.10 -0.01 -12.93
C PHE A 36 9.41 -0.15 -13.65
N ALA A 37 9.35 -0.55 -14.90
CA ALA A 37 10.52 -0.49 -15.77
C ALA A 37 10.54 0.89 -16.38
N VAL A 38 11.66 1.57 -16.27
CA VAL A 38 11.77 2.97 -16.68
C VAL A 38 12.73 3.06 -17.85
N ASP A 39 12.25 3.65 -18.93
CA ASP A 39 13.08 3.82 -20.13
C ASP A 39 13.87 5.11 -20.05
N ASN A 40 14.93 5.18 -20.83
CA ASN A 40 15.75 6.38 -20.97
C ASN A 40 16.54 6.77 -19.73
N MET A 41 16.60 5.90 -18.74
CA MET A 41 17.34 6.21 -17.53
C MET A 41 18.80 5.85 -17.75
N THR A 42 19.49 6.69 -18.48
CA THR A 42 20.85 6.38 -18.89
C THR A 42 21.91 7.31 -18.30
N CYS A 43 21.54 8.29 -17.53
CA CYS A 43 22.51 9.21 -16.95
C CYS A 43 22.46 9.13 -15.44
N ALA A 44 23.53 9.65 -14.83
CA ALA A 44 23.65 9.54 -13.37
C ALA A 44 22.57 10.33 -12.63
N LEU A 45 22.04 11.37 -13.26
CA LEU A 45 21.00 12.17 -12.61
C LEU A 45 19.60 11.73 -12.95
N CYS A 46 19.46 10.81 -13.89
CA CYS A 46 18.14 10.33 -14.29
C CYS A 46 17.36 9.74 -13.13
N PRO A 47 17.98 8.95 -12.23
CA PRO A 47 17.23 8.41 -11.12
C PRO A 47 16.60 9.49 -10.23
N VAL A 48 17.32 10.59 -10.06
CA VAL A 48 16.78 11.67 -9.22
C VAL A 48 15.56 12.30 -9.88
N THR A 49 15.63 12.49 -11.19
CA THR A 49 14.51 13.09 -11.92
C THR A 49 13.29 12.18 -11.89
N VAL A 50 13.49 10.89 -12.11
CA VAL A 50 12.39 9.95 -12.09
C VAL A 50 11.78 9.89 -10.69
N LYS A 51 12.63 9.84 -9.68
CA LYS A 51 12.14 9.78 -8.31
C LYS A 51 11.29 10.99 -7.98
N ARG A 52 11.75 12.16 -8.35
CA ARG A 52 11.01 13.37 -8.08
C ARG A 52 9.70 13.41 -8.84
N ALA A 53 9.71 12.96 -10.09
CA ALA A 53 8.50 12.97 -10.87
C ALA A 53 7.46 12.07 -10.25
N MET A 54 7.87 10.89 -9.81
CA MET A 54 6.92 9.96 -9.22
C MET A 54 6.48 10.39 -7.84
N GLU A 55 7.39 10.96 -7.06
CA GLU A 55 7.05 11.42 -5.72
C GLU A 55 6.09 12.61 -5.76
N GLY A 56 6.06 13.32 -6.87
CA GLY A 56 5.13 14.43 -7.01
C GLY A 56 3.70 14.02 -7.22
N VAL A 57 3.45 12.75 -7.45
CA VAL A 57 2.09 12.27 -7.63
C VAL A 57 1.44 12.13 -6.27
N GLU A 58 0.26 12.72 -6.11
CA GLU A 58 -0.42 12.62 -4.86
C GLU A 58 -0.77 11.19 -4.55
N GLY A 59 -0.51 10.73 -3.36
CA GLY A 59 -0.77 9.35 -3.01
C GLY A 59 0.46 8.48 -3.02
N VAL A 60 1.57 8.96 -3.57
CA VAL A 60 2.81 8.19 -3.56
C VAL A 60 3.49 8.39 -2.23
N HIS A 61 3.82 7.30 -1.58
CA HIS A 61 4.45 7.36 -0.26
C HIS A 61 5.97 7.21 -0.32
N ALA A 62 6.46 6.41 -1.25
CA ALA A 62 7.89 6.17 -1.33
C ALA A 62 8.26 5.74 -2.74
N VAL A 63 9.43 6.12 -3.18
CA VAL A 63 9.95 5.72 -4.48
C VAL A 63 11.39 5.32 -4.29
N GLU A 64 11.73 4.14 -4.79
CA GLU A 64 13.09 3.67 -4.72
C GLU A 64 13.56 3.34 -6.12
N ILE A 65 14.66 3.90 -6.54
CA ILE A 65 15.14 3.72 -7.89
C ILE A 65 16.34 2.79 -7.90
N ASP A 66 16.31 1.83 -8.80
CA ASP A 66 17.45 0.96 -9.04
C ASP A 66 17.99 1.33 -10.40
N PHE A 67 19.07 2.07 -10.44
CA PHE A 67 19.62 2.55 -11.68
C PHE A 67 20.14 1.41 -12.52
N GLU A 68 20.73 0.44 -11.91
CA GLU A 68 21.29 -0.67 -12.65
C GLU A 68 20.22 -1.48 -13.36
N ALA A 69 19.15 -1.76 -12.68
CA ALA A 69 18.05 -2.50 -13.26
C ALA A 69 17.11 -1.60 -14.05
N ARG A 70 17.27 -0.30 -13.91
CA ARG A 70 16.41 0.69 -14.54
C ARG A 70 14.97 0.49 -14.13
N THR A 71 14.75 0.35 -12.84
CA THR A 71 13.43 0.15 -12.31
C THR A 71 13.17 1.14 -11.19
N ALA A 72 11.90 1.36 -10.93
CA ALA A 72 11.46 2.21 -9.84
C ALA A 72 10.42 1.43 -9.06
N THR A 73 10.67 1.23 -7.78
CA THR A 73 9.73 0.57 -6.91
C THR A 73 8.96 1.65 -6.15
N VAL A 74 7.66 1.65 -6.29
CA VAL A 74 6.81 2.72 -5.77
C VAL A 74 5.79 2.14 -4.82
N VAL A 75 5.68 2.76 -3.66
CA VAL A 75 4.64 2.44 -2.70
C VAL A 75 3.63 3.57 -2.77
N PHE A 76 2.39 3.26 -3.03
CA PHE A 76 1.39 4.28 -3.20
C PHE A 76 0.04 3.84 -2.69
N ASP A 77 -0.83 4.81 -2.45
CA ASP A 77 -2.17 4.59 -1.96
C ASP A 77 -3.11 4.40 -3.14
N THR A 78 -3.69 3.23 -3.27
CA THR A 78 -4.55 2.93 -4.41
C THR A 78 -5.84 3.74 -4.39
N ALA A 79 -6.19 4.32 -3.27
CA ALA A 79 -7.36 5.16 -3.21
C ALA A 79 -7.07 6.57 -3.71
N ALA A 80 -5.81 6.97 -3.74
CA ALA A 80 -5.44 8.32 -4.14
C ALA A 80 -4.86 8.40 -5.54
N THR A 81 -4.24 7.33 -6.02
CA THR A 81 -3.61 7.36 -7.33
C THR A 81 -3.59 5.97 -7.91
N SER A 82 -2.99 5.83 -9.07
CA SER A 82 -2.94 4.55 -9.77
C SER A 82 -1.58 4.37 -10.41
N ALA A 83 -1.31 3.14 -10.81
CA ALA A 83 -0.08 2.86 -11.52
C ALA A 83 0.02 3.68 -12.79
N GLU A 84 -1.09 3.87 -13.46
CA GLU A 84 -1.11 4.65 -14.67
C GLU A 84 -0.71 6.10 -14.43
N ALA A 85 -1.23 6.70 -13.39
CA ALA A 85 -0.92 8.08 -13.08
C ALA A 85 0.56 8.24 -12.76
N ILE A 86 1.13 7.28 -12.06
CA ILE A 86 2.54 7.32 -11.71
C ILE A 86 3.40 7.15 -12.96
N ALA A 87 3.03 6.23 -13.82
CA ALA A 87 3.76 6.01 -15.06
C ALA A 87 3.69 7.24 -15.95
N THR A 88 2.54 7.90 -15.98
CA THR A 88 2.38 9.10 -16.79
C THR A 88 3.26 10.23 -16.26
N ALA A 89 3.36 10.35 -14.94
CA ALA A 89 4.20 11.39 -14.36
C ALA A 89 5.66 11.19 -14.76
N SER A 90 6.11 9.96 -14.77
CA SER A 90 7.47 9.67 -15.18
C SER A 90 7.66 9.95 -16.66
N ALA A 91 6.68 9.57 -17.48
CA ALA A 91 6.76 9.80 -18.91
C ALA A 91 6.79 11.28 -19.23
N ASN A 92 6.03 12.07 -18.47
CA ASN A 92 6.01 13.52 -18.69
C ASN A 92 7.35 14.15 -18.36
N ALA A 93 8.13 13.51 -17.54
CA ALA A 93 9.47 14.00 -17.21
C ALA A 93 10.51 13.50 -18.22
N GLY A 94 10.07 12.71 -19.20
CA GLY A 94 10.98 12.20 -20.22
C GLY A 94 11.38 10.75 -20.01
N TYR A 95 10.79 10.08 -19.05
CA TYR A 95 11.18 8.71 -18.71
C TYR A 95 9.96 7.80 -18.70
N PRO A 96 9.56 7.29 -19.87
CA PRO A 96 8.40 6.41 -19.91
C PRO A 96 8.58 5.22 -18.98
N ALA A 97 7.53 4.88 -18.30
CA ALA A 97 7.58 3.80 -17.32
C ALA A 97 6.38 2.88 -17.50
N ARG A 98 6.58 1.62 -17.15
CA ARG A 98 5.50 0.65 -17.23
C ARG A 98 5.68 -0.35 -16.09
N VAL A 99 4.59 -0.91 -15.66
CA VAL A 99 4.63 -1.88 -14.58
C VAL A 99 5.35 -3.12 -15.06
N SER A 100 6.31 -3.57 -14.29
CA SER A 100 7.10 -4.73 -14.68
C SER A 100 7.03 -5.86 -13.66
N GLY A 101 6.46 -5.66 -12.51
CA GLY A 101 6.47 -6.75 -11.57
C GLY A 101 5.38 -6.76 -10.55
#